data_6b4fa8ea2fe3b10d9f29e984fc280edd
#
_entry.id   6b4fa8ea2fe3b10d9f29e984fc280edd
#
_cell.length_a   1.000
_cell.length_b   1.000
_cell.length_c   1.000
_cell.angle_alpha   90.00
_cell.angle_beta   90.00
_cell.angle_gamma   90.00
#
_symmetry.space_group_name_H-M   'P 1'
#
loop_
_entity.id
_entity.type
_entity.pdbx_description
1 polymer ?
#
loop_
_entity_poly.entity_id
_entity_poly.type
_entity_poly.pdbx_seq_one_letter_code
_entity_poly.pdbx_strand_id
1 'polypeptide(L)'
;MNYMGNANWWNNRFQNRNLNLIKHEKTLEEDLQFFQGRKSVLDIASGDGRNAIYLAKLGFEVDTIDFSSEALKRLSYFANGENLKIKTELMDLSKDNITKLTKKYDAIIINHYRLPKNLYIDLVESLNNKGILWVNGFNELPEDNPNIKKSDLLHDEDFKDLNPNNFIDKKEYEINNNRFIRYIWKK
;
A
#
# COMPACT_ATOMS: atom_id res chain seq x y z
N MET A 1 -18.05 -4.30 6.30
CA MET A 1 -17.07 -5.39 6.53
C MET A 1 -15.91 -4.80 7.30
N ASN A 2 -15.51 -5.39 8.44
CA ASN A 2 -14.30 -4.96 9.15
C ASN A 2 -13.09 -5.64 8.52
N TYR A 3 -12.57 -5.06 7.45
CA TYR A 3 -11.31 -5.50 6.87
C TYR A 3 -10.16 -5.15 7.80
N MET A 4 -9.32 -6.13 8.15
CA MET A 4 -8.03 -5.96 8.84
C MET A 4 -8.07 -5.05 10.09
N GLY A 5 -9.14 -5.14 10.90
CA GLY A 5 -9.32 -4.31 12.08
C GLY A 5 -10.02 -2.97 11.80
N ASN A 6 -10.22 -2.19 12.85
CA ASN A 6 -10.79 -0.85 12.77
C ASN A 6 -9.76 0.22 13.13
N ALA A 7 -10.09 1.51 12.88
CA ALA A 7 -9.19 2.62 13.14
C ALA A 7 -8.71 2.69 14.59
N ASN A 8 -9.58 2.39 15.57
CA ASN A 8 -9.20 2.41 16.99
C ASN A 8 -8.16 1.33 17.33
N TRP A 9 -8.33 0.13 16.78
CA TRP A 9 -7.37 -0.97 16.98
C TRP A 9 -5.99 -0.61 16.41
N TRP A 10 -5.95 -0.06 15.19
CA TRP A 10 -4.71 0.35 14.56
C TRP A 10 -4.08 1.57 15.24
N ASN A 11 -4.88 2.56 15.66
CA ASN A 11 -4.39 3.68 16.45
C ASN A 11 -3.68 3.20 17.72
N ASN A 12 -4.32 2.32 18.49
CA ASN A 12 -3.71 1.75 19.69
C ASN A 12 -2.42 0.98 19.37
N ARG A 13 -2.40 0.21 18.29
CA ARG A 13 -1.22 -0.56 17.86
C ARG A 13 -0.06 0.37 17.50
N PHE A 14 -0.30 1.44 16.73
CA PHE A 14 0.75 2.39 16.37
C PHE A 14 1.20 3.24 17.55
N GLN A 15 0.30 3.65 18.43
CA GLN A 15 0.61 4.42 19.63
C GLN A 15 1.53 3.65 20.59
N ASN A 16 1.34 2.35 20.73
CA ASN A 16 2.10 1.50 21.65
C ASN A 16 3.35 0.88 21.00
N ARG A 17 3.61 1.15 19.74
CA ARG A 17 4.77 0.63 19.02
C ARG A 17 6.03 1.45 19.31
N ASN A 18 7.17 0.79 19.45
CA ASN A 18 8.47 1.47 19.57
C ASN A 18 8.68 2.49 18.44
N LEU A 19 9.39 3.60 18.74
CA LEU A 19 9.73 4.66 17.77
C LEU A 19 10.87 4.22 16.83
N ASN A 20 10.73 3.01 16.25
CA ASN A 20 11.64 2.50 15.25
C ASN A 20 10.85 2.22 13.97
N LEU A 21 11.25 2.86 12.87
CA LEU A 21 10.71 2.52 11.57
C LEU A 21 11.23 1.16 11.14
N ILE A 22 10.34 0.23 10.81
CA ILE A 22 10.75 -1.06 10.24
C ILE A 22 11.21 -0.85 8.80
N LYS A 23 12.06 -1.78 8.32
CA LYS A 23 12.55 -1.76 6.95
C LYS A 23 11.37 -1.81 5.95
N HIS A 24 11.52 -1.11 4.83
CA HIS A 24 10.57 -1.17 3.70
C HIS A 24 10.42 -2.59 3.17
N GLU A 25 9.40 -2.81 2.38
CA GLU A 25 9.12 -4.11 1.75
C GLU A 25 10.22 -4.46 0.75
N LYS A 26 10.86 -5.61 0.94
CA LYS A 26 11.96 -6.07 0.07
C LYS A 26 11.49 -6.28 -1.38
N THR A 27 10.29 -6.80 -1.58
CA THR A 27 9.73 -7.01 -2.91
C THR A 27 9.50 -5.69 -3.64
N LEU A 28 9.17 -4.60 -2.93
CA LEU A 28 9.10 -3.27 -3.53
C LEU A 28 10.47 -2.78 -4.02
N GLU A 29 11.54 -3.05 -3.24
CA GLU A 29 12.91 -2.75 -3.65
C GLU A 29 13.31 -3.52 -4.91
N GLU A 30 12.99 -4.82 -4.97
CA GLU A 30 13.26 -5.68 -6.12
C GLU A 30 12.48 -5.25 -7.39
N ASP A 31 11.31 -4.65 -7.20
CA ASP A 31 10.41 -4.20 -8.28
C ASP A 31 10.66 -2.76 -8.76
N LEU A 32 11.70 -2.06 -8.27
CA LEU A 32 11.99 -0.67 -8.68
C LEU A 32 12.17 -0.49 -10.19
N GLN A 33 12.53 -1.53 -10.92
CA GLN A 33 12.59 -1.51 -12.38
C GLN A 33 11.24 -1.13 -13.02
N PHE A 34 10.10 -1.50 -12.40
CA PHE A 34 8.77 -1.13 -12.87
C PHE A 34 8.44 0.35 -12.56
N PHE A 35 9.21 1.01 -11.69
CA PHE A 35 9.03 2.42 -11.34
C PHE A 35 9.87 3.38 -12.18
N GLN A 36 10.72 2.88 -13.09
CA GLN A 36 11.57 3.72 -13.93
C GLN A 36 10.77 4.74 -14.75
N GLY A 37 11.22 6.00 -14.75
CA GLY A 37 10.57 7.10 -15.44
C GLY A 37 9.31 7.64 -14.77
N ARG A 38 8.91 7.13 -13.61
CA ARG A 38 7.79 7.59 -12.79
C ARG A 38 8.29 8.57 -11.75
N LYS A 39 7.42 9.52 -11.36
CA LYS A 39 7.76 10.57 -10.39
C LYS A 39 6.84 10.56 -9.18
N SER A 40 5.55 10.44 -9.39
CA SER A 40 4.54 10.55 -8.34
C SER A 40 4.02 9.18 -7.91
N VAL A 41 3.98 8.96 -6.59
CA VAL A 41 3.50 7.71 -5.99
C VAL A 41 2.44 8.00 -4.94
N LEU A 42 1.37 7.22 -4.93
CA LEU A 42 0.41 7.14 -3.84
C LEU A 42 0.61 5.83 -3.08
N ASP A 43 0.89 5.91 -1.78
CA ASP A 43 0.97 4.75 -0.88
C ASP A 43 -0.34 4.64 -0.09
N ILE A 44 -1.12 3.58 -0.37
CA ILE A 44 -2.44 3.33 0.24
C ILE A 44 -2.30 2.36 1.40
N ALA A 45 -2.96 2.69 2.52
CA ALA A 45 -2.80 2.02 3.80
C ALA A 45 -1.33 2.00 4.23
N SER A 46 -0.71 3.18 4.15
CA SER A 46 0.74 3.39 4.28
C SER A 46 1.29 3.04 5.68
N GLY A 47 0.41 2.96 6.69
CA GLY A 47 0.83 2.78 8.08
C GLY A 47 1.76 3.91 8.53
N ASP A 48 2.84 3.56 9.23
CA ASP A 48 3.86 4.51 9.68
C ASP A 48 4.91 4.85 8.61
N GLY A 49 4.63 4.50 7.33
CA GLY A 49 5.31 5.05 6.17
C GLY A 49 6.59 4.35 5.74
N ARG A 50 6.84 3.09 6.13
CA ARG A 50 8.10 2.39 5.77
C ARG A 50 8.40 2.41 4.26
N ASN A 51 7.39 2.19 3.41
CA ASN A 51 7.53 2.20 1.96
C ASN A 51 7.55 3.63 1.40
N ALA A 52 6.66 4.50 1.91
CA ALA A 52 6.61 5.91 1.53
C ALA A 52 7.94 6.63 1.76
N ILE A 53 8.55 6.44 2.94
CA ILE A 53 9.85 7.03 3.29
C ILE A 53 10.95 6.48 2.38
N TYR A 54 10.95 5.18 2.12
CA TYR A 54 11.89 4.56 1.21
C TYR A 54 11.82 5.16 -0.19
N LEU A 55 10.61 5.26 -0.77
CA LEU A 55 10.42 5.85 -2.09
C LEU A 55 10.77 7.34 -2.13
N ALA A 56 10.42 8.10 -1.07
CA ALA A 56 10.79 9.51 -0.98
C ALA A 56 12.32 9.71 -0.92
N LYS A 57 13.07 8.83 -0.24
CA LYS A 57 14.56 8.82 -0.27
C LYS A 57 15.13 8.56 -1.65
N LEU A 58 14.42 7.83 -2.50
CA LEU A 58 14.79 7.60 -3.90
C LEU A 58 14.40 8.76 -4.84
N GLY A 59 13.78 9.83 -4.29
CA GLY A 59 13.42 11.03 -5.04
C GLY A 59 12.02 11.03 -5.63
N PHE A 60 11.16 10.07 -5.26
CA PHE A 60 9.74 10.10 -5.66
C PHE A 60 8.98 11.17 -4.88
N GLU A 61 8.00 11.79 -5.54
CA GLU A 61 6.96 12.60 -4.90
C GLU A 61 5.91 11.66 -4.32
N VAL A 62 5.87 11.53 -2.99
CA VAL A 62 5.02 10.53 -2.33
C VAL A 62 3.88 11.21 -1.57
N ASP A 63 2.66 10.82 -1.91
CA ASP A 63 1.46 11.08 -1.13
C ASP A 63 1.03 9.78 -0.44
N THR A 64 0.41 9.86 0.73
CA THR A 64 0.00 8.68 1.51
C THR A 64 -1.41 8.82 2.03
N ILE A 65 -2.10 7.69 2.11
CA ILE A 65 -3.42 7.58 2.71
C ILE A 65 -3.39 6.48 3.77
N ASP A 66 -3.91 6.78 4.95
CA ASP A 66 -4.21 5.79 5.98
C ASP A 66 -5.40 6.23 6.82
N PHE A 67 -6.13 5.30 7.41
CA PHE A 67 -7.26 5.60 8.30
C PHE A 67 -6.84 5.76 9.76
N SER A 68 -5.60 5.43 10.10
CA SER A 68 -5.03 5.59 11.44
C SER A 68 -4.30 6.92 11.57
N SER A 69 -4.87 7.83 12.36
CA SER A 69 -4.23 9.10 12.65
C SER A 69 -2.88 8.93 13.37
N GLU A 70 -2.74 7.89 14.20
CA GLU A 70 -1.49 7.60 14.91
C GLU A 70 -0.41 7.08 13.96
N ALA A 71 -0.79 6.28 12.95
CA ALA A 71 0.12 5.86 11.89
C ALA A 71 0.68 7.07 11.14
N LEU A 72 -0.19 7.98 10.70
CA LEU A 72 0.21 9.18 9.96
C LEU A 72 1.05 10.15 10.80
N LYS A 73 0.79 10.27 12.12
CA LYS A 73 1.65 11.05 13.03
C LYS A 73 3.08 10.46 13.07
N ARG A 74 3.19 9.14 13.17
CA ARG A 74 4.49 8.45 13.15
C ARG A 74 5.20 8.63 11.83
N LEU A 75 4.47 8.48 10.70
CA LEU A 75 5.01 8.73 9.36
C LEU A 75 5.58 10.15 9.29
N SER A 76 4.82 11.16 9.70
CA SER A 76 5.26 12.56 9.71
C SER A 76 6.50 12.76 10.60
N TYR A 77 6.55 12.10 11.75
CA TYR A 77 7.72 12.14 12.63
C TYR A 77 8.98 11.61 11.95
N PHE A 78 8.89 10.42 11.32
CA PHE A 78 10.02 9.81 10.63
C PHE A 78 10.43 10.60 9.37
N ALA A 79 9.46 11.07 8.58
CA ALA A 79 9.73 11.87 7.39
C ALA A 79 10.44 13.19 7.73
N ASN A 80 9.98 13.88 8.78
CA ASN A 80 10.62 15.12 9.25
C ASN A 80 12.05 14.88 9.75
N GLY A 81 12.31 13.77 10.46
CA GLY A 81 13.65 13.39 10.91
C GLY A 81 14.65 13.18 9.77
N GLU A 82 14.15 12.87 8.58
CA GLU A 82 14.94 12.65 7.35
C GLU A 82 14.86 13.83 6.37
N ASN A 83 14.20 14.94 6.74
CA ASN A 83 13.93 16.11 5.88
C ASN A 83 13.15 15.76 4.58
N LEU A 84 12.30 14.75 4.63
CA LEU A 84 11.48 14.32 3.50
C LEU A 84 10.13 15.03 3.51
N LYS A 85 9.65 15.41 2.31
CA LYS A 85 8.32 15.98 2.12
C LYS A 85 7.38 14.89 1.63
N ILE A 86 6.54 14.38 2.54
CA ILE A 86 5.50 13.39 2.23
C ILE A 86 4.16 13.99 2.62
N LYS A 87 3.21 14.04 1.69
CA LYS A 87 1.85 14.46 1.98
C LYS A 87 1.09 13.30 2.61
N THR A 88 0.44 13.55 3.74
CA THR A 88 -0.38 12.54 4.44
C THR A 88 -1.85 12.93 4.40
N GLU A 89 -2.74 11.98 4.16
CA GLU A 89 -4.18 12.18 4.17
C GLU A 89 -4.86 11.11 5.02
N LEU A 90 -5.66 11.56 6.00
CA LEU A 90 -6.48 10.68 6.83
C LEU A 90 -7.74 10.32 6.06
N MET A 91 -7.83 9.06 5.61
CA MET A 91 -8.96 8.58 4.82
C MET A 91 -9.27 7.12 5.16
N ASP A 92 -10.53 6.84 5.44
CA ASP A 92 -11.05 5.48 5.65
C ASP A 92 -11.70 4.95 4.37
N LEU A 93 -10.97 4.17 3.59
CA LEU A 93 -11.43 3.63 2.30
C LEU A 93 -12.64 2.70 2.39
N SER A 94 -13.04 2.29 3.60
CA SER A 94 -14.29 1.57 3.81
C SER A 94 -15.52 2.49 3.84
N LYS A 95 -15.34 3.79 3.99
CA LYS A 95 -16.38 4.81 4.13
C LYS A 95 -16.24 5.95 3.15
N ASP A 96 -14.99 6.34 2.87
CA ASP A 96 -14.67 7.45 2.00
C ASP A 96 -14.57 6.98 0.54
N ASN A 97 -14.93 7.86 -0.37
CA ASN A 97 -14.84 7.57 -1.78
C ASN A 97 -13.46 7.98 -2.31
N ILE A 98 -12.70 7.00 -2.81
CA ILE A 98 -11.36 7.23 -3.39
C ILE A 98 -11.41 8.11 -4.65
N THR A 99 -12.56 8.24 -5.30
CA THR A 99 -12.73 9.16 -6.44
C THR A 99 -12.61 10.64 -6.04
N LYS A 100 -12.58 10.96 -4.75
CA LYS A 100 -12.24 12.30 -4.25
C LYS A 100 -10.76 12.66 -4.50
N LEU A 101 -9.92 11.67 -4.80
CA LEU A 101 -8.55 11.95 -5.25
C LEU A 101 -8.60 12.63 -6.61
N THR A 102 -8.35 13.93 -6.61
CA THR A 102 -8.33 14.74 -7.85
C THR A 102 -7.01 14.63 -8.60
N LYS A 103 -5.95 14.23 -7.91
CA LYS A 103 -4.61 14.03 -8.47
C LYS A 103 -4.49 12.63 -9.05
N LYS A 104 -3.85 12.51 -10.22
CA LYS A 104 -3.42 11.24 -10.79
C LYS A 104 -1.96 10.97 -10.45
N TYR A 105 -1.62 9.69 -10.38
CA TYR A 105 -0.29 9.23 -9.97
C TYR A 105 0.37 8.37 -11.04
N ASP A 106 1.70 8.38 -11.08
CA ASP A 106 2.47 7.49 -11.97
C ASP A 106 2.57 6.08 -11.40
N ALA A 107 2.46 5.95 -10.08
CA ALA A 107 2.34 4.66 -9.43
C ALA A 107 1.40 4.74 -8.21
N ILE A 108 0.67 3.67 -7.96
CA ILE A 108 -0.09 3.45 -6.73
C ILE A 108 0.40 2.16 -6.12
N ILE A 109 0.77 2.18 -4.85
CA ILE A 109 1.20 1.00 -4.11
C ILE A 109 0.24 0.68 -2.98
N ILE A 110 0.02 -0.61 -2.75
CA ILE A 110 -0.76 -1.16 -1.65
C ILE A 110 0.02 -2.31 -1.07
N ASN A 111 0.40 -2.22 0.20
CA ASN A 111 1.19 -3.25 0.83
C ASN A 111 0.53 -3.80 2.09
N HIS A 112 0.34 -5.13 2.14
CA HIS A 112 -0.29 -5.85 3.25
C HIS A 112 -1.70 -5.34 3.62
N TYR A 113 -2.44 -4.84 2.62
CA TYR A 113 -3.83 -4.44 2.78
C TYR A 113 -4.66 -4.91 1.57
N ARG A 114 -5.73 -5.65 1.81
CA ARG A 114 -6.66 -6.07 0.77
C ARG A 114 -7.81 -5.08 0.67
N LEU A 115 -7.97 -4.46 -0.47
CA LEU A 115 -9.09 -3.56 -0.76
C LEU A 115 -10.35 -4.33 -1.18
N PRO A 116 -11.54 -3.74 -1.01
CA PRO A 116 -12.73 -4.17 -1.74
C PRO A 116 -12.48 -4.17 -3.26
N LYS A 117 -12.94 -5.21 -3.97
CA LYS A 117 -12.66 -5.43 -5.40
C LYS A 117 -12.98 -4.22 -6.29
N ASN A 118 -14.10 -3.57 -6.04
CA ASN A 118 -14.53 -2.41 -6.82
C ASN A 118 -13.55 -1.24 -6.75
N LEU A 119 -12.78 -1.10 -5.68
CA LEU A 119 -11.82 0.01 -5.53
C LEU A 119 -10.58 -0.14 -6.42
N TYR A 120 -10.22 -1.35 -6.85
CA TYR A 120 -9.09 -1.54 -7.76
C TYR A 120 -9.33 -0.87 -9.12
N ILE A 121 -10.57 -0.86 -9.62
CA ILE A 121 -10.94 -0.15 -10.85
C ILE A 121 -10.74 1.36 -10.68
N ASP A 122 -11.27 1.93 -9.59
CA ASP A 122 -11.15 3.35 -9.29
C ASP A 122 -9.67 3.78 -9.15
N LEU A 123 -8.84 2.89 -8.58
CA LEU A 123 -7.40 3.13 -8.47
C LEU A 123 -6.70 3.15 -9.83
N VAL A 124 -7.03 2.21 -10.72
CA VAL A 124 -6.49 2.20 -12.08
C VAL A 124 -6.91 3.48 -12.82
N GLU A 125 -8.14 3.97 -12.63
CA GLU A 125 -8.58 5.25 -13.20
C GLU A 125 -7.81 6.45 -12.62
N SER A 126 -7.35 6.37 -11.39
CA SER A 126 -6.52 7.38 -10.72
C SER A 126 -5.04 7.35 -11.14
N LEU A 127 -4.65 6.41 -12.00
CA LEU A 127 -3.31 6.39 -12.59
C LEU A 127 -3.19 7.33 -13.78
N ASN A 128 -2.01 7.90 -13.97
CA ASN A 128 -1.59 8.54 -15.22
C ASN A 128 -1.51 7.49 -16.35
N ASN A 129 -1.47 7.95 -17.59
CA ASN A 129 -1.20 7.07 -18.72
C ASN A 129 0.15 6.36 -18.54
N LYS A 130 0.18 5.04 -18.72
CA LYS A 130 1.32 4.15 -18.42
C LYS A 130 1.68 4.05 -16.93
N GLY A 131 0.85 4.56 -16.04
CA GLY A 131 1.00 4.38 -14.59
C GLY A 131 0.85 2.92 -14.17
N ILE A 132 1.36 2.57 -13.00
CA ILE A 132 1.29 1.20 -12.47
C ILE A 132 0.52 1.14 -11.14
N LEU A 133 -0.20 0.05 -10.96
CA LEU A 133 -0.75 -0.39 -9.70
C LEU A 133 0.08 -1.58 -9.21
N TRP A 134 0.73 -1.42 -8.06
CA TRP A 134 1.51 -2.45 -7.38
C TRP A 134 0.77 -2.87 -6.12
N VAL A 135 0.41 -4.14 -6.00
CA VAL A 135 -0.35 -4.68 -4.85
C VAL A 135 0.39 -5.88 -4.29
N ASN A 136 0.67 -5.87 -3.01
CA ASN A 136 1.35 -6.94 -2.31
C ASN A 136 0.65 -7.30 -1.00
N GLY A 137 0.57 -8.59 -0.68
CA GLY A 137 -0.04 -9.05 0.56
C GLY A 137 0.12 -10.54 0.78
N PHE A 138 -0.47 -11.03 1.84
CA PHE A 138 -0.51 -12.46 2.15
C PHE A 138 -1.39 -13.20 1.13
N ASN A 139 -0.96 -14.39 0.68
CA ASN A 139 -1.80 -15.32 -0.07
C ASN A 139 -2.18 -16.58 0.75
N GLU A 140 -1.52 -16.80 1.88
CA GLU A 140 -1.87 -17.83 2.85
C GLU A 140 -1.88 -17.25 4.26
N LEU A 141 -2.58 -17.92 5.17
CA LEU A 141 -2.63 -17.52 6.59
C LEU A 141 -1.25 -17.74 7.22
N PRO A 142 -0.63 -16.69 7.79
CA PRO A 142 0.62 -16.84 8.51
C PRO A 142 0.40 -17.62 9.82
N GLU A 143 1.31 -18.53 10.13
CA GLU A 143 1.25 -19.32 11.37
C GLU A 143 1.54 -18.47 12.62
N ASP A 144 2.37 -17.47 12.48
CA ASP A 144 2.88 -16.62 13.56
C ASP A 144 2.06 -15.35 13.82
N ASN A 145 1.01 -15.09 13.00
CA ASN A 145 0.19 -13.87 13.12
C ASN A 145 -1.32 -14.17 13.08
N PRO A 146 -1.95 -14.52 14.22
CA PRO A 146 -3.37 -14.84 14.27
C PRO A 146 -4.30 -13.67 13.99
N ASN A 147 -3.77 -12.44 13.87
CA ASN A 147 -4.58 -11.27 13.50
C ASN A 147 -4.90 -11.23 12.00
N ILE A 148 -4.15 -11.93 11.15
CA ILE A 148 -4.45 -12.05 9.73
C ILE A 148 -5.55 -13.09 9.54
N LYS A 149 -6.59 -12.74 8.81
CA LYS A 149 -7.77 -13.58 8.55
C LYS A 149 -7.80 -13.96 7.07
N LYS A 150 -8.60 -14.97 6.74
CA LYS A 150 -8.86 -15.37 5.34
C LYS A 150 -9.37 -14.20 4.48
N SER A 151 -10.13 -13.28 5.07
CA SER A 151 -10.60 -12.07 4.38
C SER A 151 -9.48 -11.09 3.98
N ASP A 152 -8.29 -11.25 4.55
CA ASP A 152 -7.17 -10.34 4.34
C ASP A 152 -6.19 -10.87 3.27
N LEU A 153 -6.41 -12.11 2.82
CA LEU A 153 -5.59 -12.78 1.81
C LEU A 153 -5.93 -12.25 0.41
N LEU A 154 -4.89 -11.96 -0.38
CA LEU A 154 -5.02 -11.59 -1.79
C LEU A 154 -5.21 -12.82 -2.67
N HIS A 155 -6.11 -12.71 -3.64
CA HIS A 155 -6.40 -13.75 -4.61
C HIS A 155 -6.53 -13.16 -6.02
N ASP A 156 -6.30 -13.96 -7.06
CA ASP A 156 -6.50 -13.56 -8.47
C ASP A 156 -7.91 -13.00 -8.71
N GLU A 157 -8.90 -13.54 -8.02
CA GLU A 157 -10.29 -13.12 -8.08
C GLU A 157 -10.53 -11.67 -7.64
N ASP A 158 -9.61 -11.06 -6.90
CA ASP A 158 -9.72 -9.66 -6.49
C ASP A 158 -9.52 -8.69 -7.66
N PHE A 159 -8.87 -9.14 -8.72
CA PHE A 159 -8.49 -8.35 -9.89
C PHE A 159 -9.25 -8.73 -11.16
N LYS A 160 -10.25 -9.62 -11.09
CA LYS A 160 -10.97 -10.12 -12.26
C LYS A 160 -11.67 -9.06 -13.10
N ASP A 161 -12.03 -7.94 -12.47
CA ASP A 161 -12.72 -6.84 -13.12
C ASP A 161 -11.76 -5.83 -13.76
N LEU A 162 -10.44 -6.01 -13.59
CA LEU A 162 -9.42 -5.24 -14.29
C LEU A 162 -9.21 -5.80 -15.70
N ASN A 163 -8.88 -4.91 -16.66
CA ASN A 163 -8.60 -5.33 -18.02
C ASN A 163 -7.36 -6.25 -18.05
N PRO A 164 -7.48 -7.52 -18.45
CA PRO A 164 -6.38 -8.48 -18.44
C PRO A 164 -5.20 -8.06 -19.33
N ASN A 165 -5.42 -7.23 -20.35
CA ASN A 165 -4.34 -6.70 -21.21
C ASN A 165 -3.42 -5.72 -20.46
N ASN A 166 -3.85 -5.23 -19.33
CA ASN A 166 -3.07 -4.31 -18.47
C ASN A 166 -2.24 -5.05 -17.42
N PHE A 167 -2.38 -6.36 -17.32
CA PHE A 167 -1.58 -7.19 -16.42
C PHE A 167 -0.13 -7.25 -16.88
N ILE A 168 0.80 -7.01 -15.95
CA ILE A 168 2.25 -6.99 -16.22
C ILE A 168 2.93 -8.19 -15.60
N ASP A 169 2.74 -8.41 -14.29
CA ASP A 169 3.49 -9.44 -13.58
C ASP A 169 2.81 -9.88 -12.28
N LYS A 170 3.07 -11.12 -11.90
CA LYS A 170 2.64 -11.75 -10.65
C LYS A 170 3.82 -12.52 -10.08
N LYS A 171 4.07 -12.35 -8.80
CA LYS A 171 5.14 -13.04 -8.08
C LYS A 171 4.61 -13.60 -6.78
N GLU A 172 4.75 -14.90 -6.59
CA GLU A 172 4.58 -15.56 -5.29
C GLU A 172 5.95 -15.74 -4.65
N TYR A 173 6.03 -15.51 -3.34
CA TYR A 173 7.30 -15.61 -2.64
C TYR A 173 7.07 -15.90 -1.15
N GLU A 174 8.13 -16.32 -0.47
CA GLU A 174 8.10 -16.69 0.94
C GLU A 174 9.16 -15.90 1.72
N ILE A 175 8.78 -15.38 2.88
CA ILE A 175 9.69 -14.77 3.86
C ILE A 175 9.31 -15.29 5.24
N ASN A 176 10.27 -15.91 5.95
CA ASN A 176 10.10 -16.42 7.32
C ASN A 176 8.85 -17.35 7.44
N ASN A 177 8.71 -18.29 6.53
CA ASN A 177 7.58 -19.24 6.43
C ASN A 177 6.21 -18.60 6.18
N ASN A 178 6.16 -17.31 5.86
CA ASN A 178 4.94 -16.62 5.46
C ASN A 178 4.92 -16.44 3.95
N ARG A 179 3.79 -16.79 3.33
CA ARG A 179 3.62 -16.73 1.89
C ARG A 179 2.90 -15.45 1.47
N PHE A 180 3.46 -14.83 0.47
CA PHE A 180 3.02 -13.56 -0.08
C PHE A 180 2.80 -13.66 -1.57
N ILE A 181 1.98 -12.75 -2.08
CA ILE A 181 1.73 -12.59 -3.50
C ILE A 181 1.77 -11.11 -3.85
N ARG A 182 2.41 -10.79 -4.98
CA ARG A 182 2.48 -9.45 -5.51
C ARG A 182 1.97 -9.43 -6.95
N TYR A 183 1.17 -8.41 -7.27
CA TYR A 183 0.61 -8.15 -8.60
C TYR A 183 1.05 -6.78 -9.10
N ILE A 184 1.29 -6.66 -10.40
CA ILE A 184 1.53 -5.39 -11.09
C ILE A 184 0.61 -5.28 -12.30
N TRP A 185 -0.10 -4.15 -12.36
CA TRP A 185 -0.97 -3.77 -13.46
C TRP A 185 -0.49 -2.43 -14.03
N LYS A 186 -0.72 -2.19 -15.32
CA LYS A 186 -0.36 -0.95 -16.01
C LYS A 186 -1.60 -0.37 -16.69
N LYS A 187 -1.83 0.94 -16.54
CA LYS A 187 -2.86 1.67 -17.27
C LYS A 187 -2.48 1.93 -18.71
#